data_0721c29c6eff14689935c447a6dc2476
#
_entry.id   0721c29c6eff14689935c447a6dc2476
#
_cell.length_a   1.000
_cell.length_b   1.000
_cell.length_c   1.000
_cell.angle_alpha   90.00
_cell.angle_beta   90.00
_cell.angle_gamma   90.00
#
_symmetry.space_group_name_H-M   'P 1'
#
loop_
_entity.id
_entity.type
_entity.pdbx_description
1 polymer ?
#
loop_
_entity_poly.entity_id
_entity_poly.type
_entity_poly.pdbx_seq_one_letter_code
_entity_poly.pdbx_strand_id
1 'polypeptide(L)'
;GDHEGAKYPNWVTCPWPEDFLAILDWQWNEKVIPYWQEAGAFALAHNVPHIAFEMHPGFCVYNPATLLRLREAVGPVIGANFDPSHLIWQGMDPVAAIRELKGAIYHVHAKDTKIDKYNTAANGVLDTKHYSDELNRAWIFRTVGYGNGETYWRDLVSNLRLCGYDKVLSIEHEDSIMTIDEGLQKAVAFLKGVCIFEEKPTTMSWA
;
A
#
# COMPACT_ATOMS: atom_id res chain seq x y z
N GLY A 1 -13.16 13.62 8.18
CA GLY A 1 -13.17 15.04 8.50
C GLY A 1 -12.47 15.36 9.81
N ASP A 2 -12.61 16.57 10.26
CA ASP A 2 -11.98 17.14 11.46
C ASP A 2 -12.96 17.29 12.64
N HIS A 3 -14.24 17.03 12.42
CA HIS A 3 -15.31 17.09 13.41
C HIS A 3 -16.51 16.24 13.01
N GLU A 4 -17.46 16.05 13.93
CA GLU A 4 -18.73 15.36 13.65
C GLU A 4 -19.52 16.13 12.58
N GLY A 5 -19.98 15.40 11.54
CA GLY A 5 -20.73 16.00 10.42
C GLY A 5 -19.87 16.72 9.37
N ALA A 6 -18.55 16.70 9.48
CA ALA A 6 -17.67 17.26 8.46
C ALA A 6 -17.95 16.68 7.08
N LYS A 7 -18.10 17.56 6.08
CA LYS A 7 -18.45 17.19 4.71
C LYS A 7 -17.26 16.60 3.94
N TYR A 8 -16.06 17.07 4.26
CA TYR A 8 -14.84 16.70 3.53
C TYR A 8 -13.87 15.93 4.43
N PRO A 9 -13.06 15.01 3.87
CA PRO A 9 -12.01 14.38 4.62
C PRO A 9 -10.95 15.39 5.03
N ASN A 10 -10.22 15.07 6.11
CA ASN A 10 -9.04 15.79 6.54
C ASN A 10 -7.94 14.78 6.86
N TRP A 11 -6.89 14.76 6.06
CA TRP A 11 -5.73 13.90 6.27
C TRP A 11 -4.65 14.66 7.05
N VAL A 12 -4.42 14.25 8.28
CA VAL A 12 -3.40 14.84 9.15
C VAL A 12 -2.04 14.23 8.83
N THR A 13 -1.12 15.06 8.33
CA THR A 13 0.20 14.63 7.85
C THR A 13 1.37 15.14 8.68
N CYS A 14 1.11 16.03 9.63
CA CYS A 14 2.14 16.58 10.52
C CYS A 14 1.55 16.94 11.89
N PRO A 15 2.39 17.03 12.96
CA PRO A 15 1.92 17.21 14.33
C PRO A 15 1.65 18.69 14.70
N TRP A 16 1.78 19.61 13.77
CA TRP A 16 1.63 21.05 14.05
C TRP A 16 0.71 21.71 13.00
N PRO A 17 -0.20 22.63 13.40
CA PRO A 17 -0.48 23.06 14.79
C PRO A 17 -1.04 21.94 15.68
N GLU A 18 -1.04 22.11 16.99
CA GLU A 18 -1.47 21.09 17.97
C GLU A 18 -2.91 20.59 17.75
N ASP A 19 -3.77 21.42 17.15
CA ASP A 19 -5.12 21.02 16.74
C ASP A 19 -5.12 19.80 15.81
N PHE A 20 -4.06 19.62 15.00
CA PHE A 20 -3.93 18.44 14.13
C PHE A 20 -3.77 17.14 14.93
N LEU A 21 -3.08 17.19 16.08
CA LEU A 21 -2.99 16.01 16.96
C LEU A 21 -4.33 15.69 17.62
N ALA A 22 -5.08 16.73 18.02
CA ALA A 22 -6.42 16.55 18.60
C ALA A 22 -7.39 15.97 17.55
N ILE A 23 -7.33 16.43 16.28
CA ILE A 23 -8.11 15.88 15.17
C ILE A 23 -7.74 14.43 14.92
N LEU A 24 -6.44 14.11 14.89
CA LEU A 24 -5.96 12.76 14.66
C LEU A 24 -6.39 11.80 15.77
N ASP A 25 -6.31 12.25 17.03
CA ASP A 25 -6.77 11.46 18.18
C ASP A 25 -8.27 11.16 18.09
N TRP A 26 -9.08 12.17 17.81
CA TRP A 26 -10.51 12.02 17.60
C TRP A 26 -10.84 11.06 16.43
N GLN A 27 -10.16 11.23 15.27
CA GLN A 27 -10.34 10.34 14.12
C GLN A 27 -10.10 8.88 14.50
N TRP A 28 -9.01 8.60 15.21
CA TRP A 28 -8.66 7.23 15.59
C TRP A 28 -9.57 6.67 16.69
N ASN A 29 -9.72 7.38 17.79
CA ASN A 29 -10.31 6.83 19.00
C ASN A 29 -11.84 6.92 19.03
N GLU A 30 -12.41 7.93 18.35
CA GLU A 30 -13.86 8.14 18.34
C GLU A 30 -14.53 7.59 17.05
N LYS A 31 -13.77 7.40 15.95
CA LYS A 31 -14.34 7.00 14.68
C LYS A 31 -13.77 5.70 14.13
N VAL A 32 -12.47 5.65 13.89
CA VAL A 32 -11.85 4.53 13.14
C VAL A 32 -11.88 3.24 13.96
N ILE A 33 -11.35 3.28 15.18
CA ILE A 33 -11.24 2.07 16.01
C ILE A 33 -12.63 1.51 16.39
N PRO A 34 -13.59 2.30 16.91
CA PRO A 34 -14.90 1.78 17.26
C PRO A 34 -15.65 1.17 16.06
N TYR A 35 -15.63 1.85 14.92
CA TYR A 35 -16.25 1.33 13.70
C TYR A 35 -15.65 -0.02 13.27
N TRP A 36 -14.32 -0.13 13.24
CA TRP A 36 -13.67 -1.35 12.78
C TRP A 36 -13.71 -2.49 13.79
N GLN A 37 -13.87 -2.21 15.08
CA GLN A 37 -14.17 -3.24 16.09
C GLN A 37 -15.52 -3.88 15.81
N GLU A 38 -16.54 -3.09 15.54
CA GLU A 38 -17.88 -3.58 15.19
C GLU A 38 -17.87 -4.31 13.83
N ALA A 39 -17.31 -3.68 12.79
CA ALA A 39 -17.24 -4.25 11.45
C ALA A 39 -16.39 -5.53 11.41
N GLY A 40 -15.29 -5.60 12.17
CA GLY A 40 -14.46 -6.80 12.29
C GLY A 40 -15.20 -7.95 12.96
N ALA A 41 -15.92 -7.68 14.05
CA ALA A 41 -16.76 -8.66 14.71
C ALA A 41 -17.89 -9.17 13.80
N PHE A 42 -18.53 -8.26 13.05
CA PHE A 42 -19.54 -8.61 12.06
C PHE A 42 -18.98 -9.52 10.97
N ALA A 43 -17.81 -9.17 10.41
CA ALA A 43 -17.14 -9.96 9.38
C ALA A 43 -16.86 -11.40 9.86
N LEU A 44 -16.29 -11.54 11.06
CA LEU A 44 -16.02 -12.85 11.66
C LEU A 44 -17.30 -13.68 11.88
N ALA A 45 -18.39 -13.05 12.34
CA ALA A 45 -19.69 -13.71 12.52
C ALA A 45 -20.30 -14.21 11.19
N HIS A 46 -19.84 -13.65 10.05
CA HIS A 46 -20.28 -14.02 8.70
C HIS A 46 -19.24 -14.83 7.93
N ASN A 47 -18.29 -15.47 8.61
CA ASN A 47 -17.22 -16.29 8.03
C ASN A 47 -16.30 -15.52 7.06
N VAL A 48 -16.09 -14.23 7.29
CA VAL A 48 -15.10 -13.40 6.61
C VAL A 48 -13.91 -13.19 7.54
N PRO A 49 -12.87 -14.03 7.48
CA PRO A 49 -11.77 -14.01 8.44
C PRO A 49 -10.77 -12.89 8.22
N HIS A 50 -10.82 -12.24 7.05
CA HIS A 50 -9.83 -11.24 6.65
C HIS A 50 -10.49 -10.04 6.00
N ILE A 51 -10.10 -8.86 6.47
CA ILE A 51 -10.37 -7.56 5.86
C ILE A 51 -9.01 -6.96 5.50
N ALA A 52 -8.76 -6.72 4.21
CA ALA A 52 -7.49 -6.25 3.72
C ALA A 52 -7.55 -4.76 3.39
N PHE A 53 -6.81 -3.95 4.15
CA PHE A 53 -6.71 -2.51 3.96
C PHE A 53 -5.63 -2.16 2.95
N GLU A 54 -5.96 -1.34 1.99
CA GLU A 54 -4.98 -0.63 1.21
C GLU A 54 -4.48 0.57 2.01
N MET A 55 -3.18 0.58 2.28
CA MET A 55 -2.52 1.70 2.96
C MET A 55 -2.37 2.85 1.97
N HIS A 56 -3.25 3.84 2.08
CA HIS A 56 -3.35 4.91 1.10
C HIS A 56 -3.28 6.28 1.76
N PRO A 57 -2.39 7.19 1.31
CA PRO A 57 -2.38 8.59 1.73
C PRO A 57 -3.74 9.26 1.50
N GLY A 58 -4.14 10.10 2.44
CA GLY A 58 -5.49 10.68 2.48
C GLY A 58 -6.43 9.97 3.46
N PHE A 59 -6.00 8.83 4.02
CA PHE A 59 -6.73 8.07 5.05
C PHE A 59 -5.91 7.93 6.32
N CYS A 60 -6.56 7.51 7.42
CA CYS A 60 -5.86 7.26 8.68
C CYS A 60 -4.86 6.10 8.58
N VAL A 61 -5.16 5.09 7.75
CA VAL A 61 -4.26 3.95 7.50
C VAL A 61 -3.53 4.18 6.18
N TYR A 62 -2.25 4.60 6.25
CA TYR A 62 -1.46 4.97 5.07
C TYR A 62 -0.02 4.41 5.07
N ASN A 63 0.37 3.72 6.13
CA ASN A 63 1.69 3.11 6.27
C ASN A 63 1.62 1.88 7.20
N PRO A 64 2.69 1.07 7.31
CA PRO A 64 2.71 -0.10 8.18
C PRO A 64 2.35 0.20 9.64
N ALA A 65 2.88 1.27 10.21
CA ALA A 65 2.62 1.62 11.61
C ALA A 65 1.13 1.89 11.89
N THR A 66 0.45 2.60 10.98
CA THR A 66 -0.98 2.89 11.12
C THR A 66 -1.86 1.67 10.87
N LEU A 67 -1.44 0.77 9.96
CA LEU A 67 -2.13 -0.51 9.78
C LEU A 67 -2.00 -1.39 11.03
N LEU A 68 -0.80 -1.50 11.58
CA LEU A 68 -0.55 -2.31 12.78
C LEU A 68 -1.28 -1.73 14.00
N ARG A 69 -1.38 -0.41 14.12
CA ARG A 69 -2.21 0.24 15.15
C ARG A 69 -3.68 -0.20 15.05
N LEU A 70 -4.24 -0.20 13.84
CA LEU A 70 -5.62 -0.66 13.66
C LEU A 70 -5.76 -2.15 13.95
N ARG A 71 -4.82 -2.96 13.48
CA ARG A 71 -4.81 -4.40 13.74
C ARG A 71 -4.67 -4.74 15.23
N GLU A 72 -3.87 -4.01 15.98
CA GLU A 72 -3.75 -4.17 17.43
C GLU A 72 -5.07 -3.87 18.14
N ALA A 73 -5.78 -2.81 17.72
CA ALA A 73 -7.02 -2.39 18.32
C ALA A 73 -8.24 -3.29 17.98
N VAL A 74 -8.23 -3.92 16.80
CA VAL A 74 -9.39 -4.68 16.27
C VAL A 74 -9.14 -6.18 16.28
N GLY A 75 -7.92 -6.61 16.03
CA GLY A 75 -7.54 -8.02 15.97
C GLY A 75 -7.07 -8.48 14.58
N PRO A 76 -6.72 -9.78 14.46
CA PRO A 76 -6.12 -10.35 13.26
C PRO A 76 -7.04 -10.42 12.04
N VAL A 77 -8.30 -10.07 12.16
CA VAL A 77 -9.21 -9.89 11.01
C VAL A 77 -8.72 -8.75 10.10
N ILE A 78 -8.01 -7.76 10.64
CA ILE A 78 -7.44 -6.64 9.90
C ILE A 78 -6.05 -7.01 9.38
N GLY A 79 -5.79 -6.76 8.09
CA GLY A 79 -4.50 -6.93 7.46
C GLY A 79 -4.35 -6.03 6.24
N ALA A 80 -3.25 -6.20 5.50
CA ALA A 80 -2.94 -5.38 4.34
C ALA A 80 -3.47 -5.99 3.04
N ASN A 81 -4.10 -5.17 2.22
CA ASN A 81 -3.98 -5.21 0.77
C ASN A 81 -2.76 -4.36 0.44
N PHE A 82 -1.63 -5.02 0.22
CA PHE A 82 -0.34 -4.36 0.09
C PHE A 82 -0.17 -3.81 -1.32
N ASP A 83 -0.29 -2.50 -1.46
CA ASP A 83 0.05 -1.79 -2.68
C ASP A 83 1.39 -1.04 -2.51
N PRO A 84 2.47 -1.49 -3.17
CA PRO A 84 3.77 -0.84 -3.04
C PRO A 84 3.77 0.57 -3.63
N SER A 85 2.92 0.87 -4.61
CA SER A 85 2.93 2.13 -5.32
C SER A 85 2.70 3.33 -4.40
N HIS A 86 1.78 3.19 -3.45
CA HIS A 86 1.48 4.23 -2.46
C HIS A 86 2.58 4.41 -1.41
N LEU A 87 3.36 3.38 -1.15
CA LEU A 87 4.51 3.44 -0.24
C LEU A 87 5.72 4.08 -0.91
N ILE A 88 5.98 3.71 -2.18
CA ILE A 88 7.11 4.20 -2.98
C ILE A 88 7.12 5.72 -3.03
N TRP A 89 6.00 6.36 -3.40
CA TRP A 89 6.01 7.80 -3.55
C TRP A 89 6.08 8.56 -2.21
N GLN A 90 5.70 7.91 -1.11
CA GLN A 90 5.90 8.45 0.24
C GLN A 90 7.37 8.37 0.70
N GLY A 91 8.25 7.72 -0.06
CA GLY A 91 9.65 7.53 0.30
C GLY A 91 9.90 6.30 1.18
N MET A 92 8.95 5.40 1.31
CA MET A 92 9.13 4.14 2.02
C MET A 92 9.77 3.09 1.11
N ASP A 93 10.54 2.19 1.71
CA ASP A 93 11.01 0.96 1.07
C ASP A 93 9.94 -0.14 1.24
N PRO A 94 9.30 -0.62 0.15
CA PRO A 94 8.30 -1.68 0.25
C PRO A 94 8.83 -3.00 0.81
N VAL A 95 10.11 -3.30 0.64
CA VAL A 95 10.72 -4.51 1.24
C VAL A 95 10.75 -4.39 2.76
N ALA A 96 11.13 -3.23 3.29
CA ALA A 96 11.08 -2.96 4.73
C ALA A 96 9.63 -3.07 5.24
N ALA A 97 8.66 -2.49 4.51
CA ALA A 97 7.25 -2.57 4.86
C ALA A 97 6.70 -4.02 4.84
N ILE A 98 7.08 -4.85 3.86
CA ILE A 98 6.72 -6.27 3.81
C ILE A 98 7.22 -7.01 5.06
N ARG A 99 8.45 -6.74 5.48
CA ARG A 99 9.04 -7.37 6.67
C ARG A 99 8.34 -6.96 7.96
N GLU A 100 7.99 -5.68 8.08
CA GLU A 100 7.24 -5.14 9.21
C GLU A 100 5.83 -5.76 9.29
N LEU A 101 5.20 -5.96 8.13
CA LEU A 101 3.84 -6.53 8.02
C LEU A 101 3.81 -8.05 7.94
N LYS A 102 4.90 -8.75 8.31
CA LYS A 102 4.93 -10.22 8.28
C LYS A 102 3.73 -10.83 9.02
N GLY A 103 2.98 -11.68 8.30
CA GLY A 103 1.77 -12.34 8.83
C GLY A 103 0.51 -11.45 8.83
N ALA A 104 0.61 -10.22 8.34
CA ALA A 104 -0.52 -9.30 8.21
C ALA A 104 -0.86 -8.96 6.76
N ILE A 105 -0.13 -9.46 5.76
CA ILE A 105 -0.42 -9.23 4.34
C ILE A 105 -1.41 -10.28 3.86
N TYR A 106 -2.60 -9.85 3.42
CA TYR A 106 -3.68 -10.72 2.97
C TYR A 106 -3.89 -10.70 1.47
N HIS A 107 -3.54 -9.60 0.84
CA HIS A 107 -3.57 -9.40 -0.60
C HIS A 107 -2.45 -8.48 -1.04
N VAL A 108 -2.06 -8.53 -2.32
CA VAL A 108 -1.01 -7.66 -2.89
C VAL A 108 -1.47 -7.12 -4.23
N HIS A 109 -1.40 -5.81 -4.39
CA HIS A 109 -1.49 -5.15 -5.68
C HIS A 109 -0.12 -5.08 -6.35
N ALA A 110 -0.08 -5.44 -7.62
CA ALA A 110 1.08 -5.21 -8.47
C ALA A 110 0.86 -3.92 -9.26
N LYS A 111 1.31 -2.83 -8.65
CA LYS A 111 1.23 -1.46 -9.18
C LYS A 111 2.55 -0.75 -8.91
N ASP A 112 3.00 0.03 -9.84
CA ASP A 112 4.31 0.68 -9.76
C ASP A 112 4.17 2.20 -9.71
N THR A 113 5.23 2.86 -9.27
CA THR A 113 5.31 4.32 -9.22
C THR A 113 6.67 4.79 -9.72
N LYS A 114 6.66 5.80 -10.58
CA LYS A 114 7.86 6.53 -10.99
C LYS A 114 7.95 7.84 -10.25
N ILE A 115 9.00 8.02 -9.46
CA ILE A 115 9.34 9.31 -8.85
C ILE A 115 10.12 10.14 -9.87
N ASP A 116 9.67 11.35 -10.11
CA ASP A 116 10.48 12.35 -10.82
C ASP A 116 11.47 12.97 -9.83
N LYS A 117 12.74 12.64 -10.01
CA LYS A 117 13.79 13.06 -9.08
C LYS A 117 14.02 14.58 -9.02
N TYR A 118 13.73 15.29 -10.10
CA TYR A 118 13.95 16.74 -10.17
C TYR A 118 12.78 17.49 -9.53
N ASN A 119 11.54 17.13 -9.89
CA ASN A 119 10.35 17.73 -9.30
C ASN A 119 10.29 17.43 -7.79
N THR A 120 10.60 16.20 -7.39
CA THR A 120 10.63 15.80 -5.98
C THR A 120 11.75 16.50 -5.20
N ALA A 121 12.94 16.66 -5.80
CA ALA A 121 14.03 17.38 -5.15
C ALA A 121 13.72 18.87 -4.92
N ALA A 122 12.92 19.47 -5.78
CA ALA A 122 12.52 20.86 -5.67
C ALA A 122 11.31 21.08 -4.74
N ASN A 123 10.32 20.20 -4.78
CA ASN A 123 8.99 20.43 -4.17
C ASN A 123 8.55 19.36 -3.17
N GLY A 124 9.33 18.30 -2.98
CA GLY A 124 8.94 17.16 -2.13
C GLY A 124 7.94 16.24 -2.83
N VAL A 125 7.40 15.28 -2.06
CA VAL A 125 6.51 14.21 -2.58
C VAL A 125 5.03 14.51 -2.42
N LEU A 126 4.64 15.46 -1.55
CA LEU A 126 3.26 15.88 -1.38
C LEU A 126 2.85 16.76 -2.55
N ASP A 127 2.10 16.19 -3.48
CA ASP A 127 1.76 16.82 -4.75
C ASP A 127 0.24 16.89 -4.93
N THR A 128 -0.26 18.11 -5.18
CA THR A 128 -1.68 18.38 -5.40
C THR A 128 -2.04 18.65 -6.86
N LYS A 129 -1.06 18.55 -7.78
CA LYS A 129 -1.33 18.69 -9.21
C LYS A 129 -2.19 17.55 -9.72
N HIS A 130 -3.06 17.83 -10.67
CA HIS A 130 -3.91 16.83 -11.29
C HIS A 130 -3.08 15.72 -11.95
N TYR A 131 -3.58 14.48 -11.97
CA TYR A 131 -2.85 13.33 -12.54
C TYR A 131 -2.50 13.46 -14.02
N SER A 132 -3.20 14.31 -14.79
CA SER A 132 -2.89 14.59 -16.19
C SER A 132 -1.73 15.59 -16.40
N ASP A 133 -1.15 16.11 -15.34
CA ASP A 133 0.03 17.01 -15.42
C ASP A 133 1.33 16.22 -15.18
N GLU A 134 1.54 15.15 -15.93
CA GLU A 134 2.58 14.14 -15.70
C GLU A 134 4.00 14.74 -15.62
N LEU A 135 4.30 15.74 -16.47
CA LEU A 135 5.63 16.34 -16.54
C LEU A 135 6.01 17.17 -15.31
N ASN A 136 5.02 17.75 -14.63
CA ASN A 136 5.26 18.64 -13.50
C ASN A 136 5.03 17.98 -12.15
N ARG A 137 4.47 16.77 -12.14
CA ARG A 137 4.22 16.03 -10.91
C ARG A 137 5.51 15.49 -10.30
N ALA A 138 5.52 15.38 -8.97
CA ALA A 138 6.62 14.76 -8.22
C ALA A 138 6.71 13.24 -8.48
N TRP A 139 5.62 12.61 -8.83
CA TRP A 139 5.52 11.18 -9.13
C TRP A 139 4.27 10.88 -9.95
N ILE A 140 4.30 9.76 -10.68
CA ILE A 140 3.17 9.22 -11.44
C ILE A 140 3.08 7.72 -11.25
N PHE A 141 1.87 7.17 -11.26
CA PHE A 141 1.68 5.73 -11.32
C PHE A 141 2.11 5.17 -12.68
N ARG A 142 2.65 3.97 -12.66
CA ARG A 142 3.15 3.31 -13.86
C ARG A 142 2.77 1.84 -13.90
N THR A 143 2.67 1.33 -15.08
CA THR A 143 2.65 -0.12 -15.34
C THR A 143 3.86 -0.77 -14.65
N VAL A 144 3.65 -1.95 -14.04
CA VAL A 144 4.69 -2.72 -13.34
C VAL A 144 5.93 -2.89 -14.22
N GLY A 145 7.10 -2.52 -13.67
CA GLY A 145 8.37 -2.55 -14.38
C GLY A 145 8.73 -1.24 -15.11
N TYR A 146 7.82 -0.26 -15.16
CA TYR A 146 8.07 1.05 -15.77
C TYR A 146 8.38 2.16 -14.75
N GLY A 147 8.07 1.93 -13.50
CA GLY A 147 8.52 2.75 -12.37
C GLY A 147 9.86 2.27 -11.84
N ASN A 148 9.91 1.00 -11.49
CA ASN A 148 11.05 0.29 -10.93
C ASN A 148 11.34 -0.99 -11.74
N GLY A 149 12.64 -1.33 -11.87
CA GLY A 149 13.07 -2.44 -12.73
C GLY A 149 13.02 -3.83 -12.08
N GLU A 150 13.50 -4.83 -12.81
CA GLU A 150 13.45 -6.25 -12.40
C GLU A 150 14.09 -6.52 -11.04
N THR A 151 15.25 -5.93 -10.74
CA THR A 151 15.96 -6.15 -9.48
C THR A 151 15.09 -5.76 -8.29
N TYR A 152 14.42 -4.63 -8.38
CA TYR A 152 13.50 -4.13 -7.36
C TYR A 152 12.29 -5.08 -7.16
N TRP A 153 11.66 -5.49 -8.25
CA TRP A 153 10.51 -6.38 -8.19
C TRP A 153 10.87 -7.81 -7.77
N ARG A 154 12.04 -8.30 -8.17
CA ARG A 154 12.56 -9.60 -7.68
C ARG A 154 12.82 -9.59 -6.18
N ASP A 155 13.35 -8.49 -5.65
CA ASP A 155 13.55 -8.36 -4.21
C ASP A 155 12.22 -8.28 -3.46
N LEU A 156 11.26 -7.52 -3.97
CA LEU A 156 9.90 -7.44 -3.41
C LEU A 156 9.22 -8.82 -3.38
N VAL A 157 9.20 -9.55 -4.50
CA VAL A 157 8.62 -10.90 -4.59
C VAL A 157 9.32 -11.86 -3.64
N SER A 158 10.65 -11.83 -3.57
CA SER A 158 11.44 -12.67 -2.67
C SER A 158 11.09 -12.42 -1.21
N ASN A 159 10.93 -11.16 -0.82
CA ASN A 159 10.58 -10.80 0.55
C ASN A 159 9.12 -11.12 0.91
N LEU A 160 8.18 -10.97 -0.01
CA LEU A 160 6.81 -11.48 0.17
C LEU A 160 6.83 -12.97 0.52
N ARG A 161 7.58 -13.76 -0.26
CA ARG A 161 7.71 -15.19 -0.04
C ARG A 161 8.43 -15.54 1.27
N LEU A 162 9.50 -14.84 1.60
CA LEU A 162 10.22 -15.00 2.89
C LEU A 162 9.31 -14.68 4.08
N CYS A 163 8.38 -13.76 3.93
CA CYS A 163 7.41 -13.40 4.96
C CYS A 163 6.16 -14.28 4.98
N GLY A 164 6.11 -15.30 4.12
CA GLY A 164 5.04 -16.31 4.09
C GLY A 164 3.82 -15.93 3.26
N TYR A 165 3.92 -14.91 2.40
CA TYR A 165 2.87 -14.59 1.43
C TYR A 165 3.06 -15.47 0.18
N ASP A 166 2.06 -16.31 -0.10
CA ASP A 166 2.05 -17.22 -1.25
C ASP A 166 0.67 -17.22 -1.92
N LYS A 167 0.18 -16.01 -2.20
CA LYS A 167 -1.11 -15.79 -2.86
C LYS A 167 -0.91 -15.02 -4.16
N VAL A 168 -1.95 -14.37 -4.65
CA VAL A 168 -1.94 -13.66 -5.93
C VAL A 168 -1.25 -12.30 -5.85
N LEU A 169 -0.64 -11.89 -6.97
CA LEU A 169 -0.28 -10.50 -7.26
C LEU A 169 -1.33 -9.97 -8.25
N SER A 170 -2.20 -9.10 -7.77
CA SER A 170 -3.29 -8.52 -8.54
C SER A 170 -2.79 -7.28 -9.28
N ILE A 171 -2.76 -7.32 -10.61
CA ILE A 171 -2.36 -6.15 -11.39
C ILE A 171 -3.41 -5.06 -11.25
N GLU A 172 -2.98 -3.88 -10.81
CA GLU A 172 -3.78 -2.66 -10.85
C GLU A 172 -3.15 -1.68 -11.84
N HIS A 173 -3.95 -1.24 -12.83
CA HIS A 173 -3.46 -0.37 -13.90
C HIS A 173 -3.99 1.06 -13.73
N GLU A 174 -3.08 1.95 -13.39
CA GLU A 174 -3.33 3.42 -13.31
C GLU A 174 -2.21 4.20 -14.02
N ASP A 175 -1.78 3.72 -15.17
CA ASP A 175 -0.72 4.36 -15.97
C ASP A 175 -1.35 5.33 -16.99
N SER A 176 -1.12 6.63 -16.82
CA SER A 176 -1.63 7.67 -17.73
C SER A 176 -0.93 7.71 -19.10
N ILE A 177 0.21 6.98 -19.25
CA ILE A 177 1.03 7.00 -20.47
C ILE A 177 0.75 5.77 -21.36
N MET A 178 0.12 4.72 -20.82
CA MET A 178 -0.22 3.50 -21.55
C MET A 178 -1.73 3.26 -21.58
N THR A 179 -2.21 2.66 -22.66
CA THR A 179 -3.57 2.10 -22.70
C THR A 179 -3.67 0.92 -21.73
N ILE A 180 -4.88 0.63 -21.27
CA ILE A 180 -5.15 -0.49 -20.36
C ILE A 180 -4.65 -1.82 -20.96
N ASP A 181 -4.95 -2.08 -22.25
CA ASP A 181 -4.57 -3.32 -22.92
C ASP A 181 -3.05 -3.47 -23.02
N GLU A 182 -2.34 -2.45 -23.44
CA GLU A 182 -0.88 -2.46 -23.52
C GLU A 182 -0.26 -2.62 -22.14
N GLY A 183 -0.73 -1.86 -21.15
CA GLY A 183 -0.23 -1.90 -19.78
C GLY A 183 -0.42 -3.27 -19.15
N LEU A 184 -1.59 -3.89 -19.28
CA LEU A 184 -1.86 -5.22 -18.75
C LEU A 184 -0.98 -6.30 -19.42
N GLN A 185 -0.84 -6.27 -20.75
CA GLN A 185 0.04 -7.23 -21.45
C GLN A 185 1.49 -7.12 -20.97
N LYS A 186 2.00 -5.90 -20.83
CA LYS A 186 3.37 -5.64 -20.38
C LYS A 186 3.57 -6.02 -18.91
N ALA A 187 2.61 -5.69 -18.03
CA ALA A 187 2.66 -6.07 -16.63
C ALA A 187 2.67 -7.59 -16.44
N VAL A 188 1.82 -8.33 -17.16
CA VAL A 188 1.80 -9.80 -17.14
C VAL A 188 3.12 -10.38 -17.62
N ALA A 189 3.67 -9.87 -18.73
CA ALA A 189 4.95 -10.36 -19.26
C ALA A 189 6.09 -10.11 -18.27
N PHE A 190 6.15 -8.92 -17.67
CA PHE A 190 7.16 -8.55 -16.68
C PHE A 190 7.05 -9.43 -15.42
N LEU A 191 5.84 -9.54 -14.85
CA LEU A 191 5.61 -10.34 -13.64
C LEU A 191 5.94 -11.81 -13.82
N LYS A 192 5.67 -12.39 -15.00
CA LYS A 192 6.10 -13.75 -15.31
C LYS A 192 7.61 -13.95 -15.25
N GLY A 193 8.40 -12.90 -15.50
CA GLY A 193 9.86 -12.94 -15.42
C GLY A 193 10.42 -12.76 -14.00
N VAL A 194 9.64 -12.20 -13.06
CA VAL A 194 10.12 -11.89 -11.70
C VAL A 194 9.45 -12.72 -10.61
N CYS A 195 8.27 -13.30 -10.87
CA CYS A 195 7.56 -14.15 -9.91
C CYS A 195 8.21 -15.51 -9.75
N ILE A 196 8.06 -16.08 -8.55
CA ILE A 196 8.47 -17.44 -8.21
C ILE A 196 7.19 -18.29 -8.16
N PHE A 197 7.06 -19.28 -9.05
CA PHE A 197 5.82 -20.06 -9.21
C PHE A 197 5.86 -21.41 -8.51
N GLU A 198 7.06 -21.97 -8.31
CA GLU A 198 7.19 -23.27 -7.66
C GLU A 198 7.12 -23.16 -6.14
N GLU A 199 6.69 -24.21 -5.48
CA GLU A 199 6.69 -24.29 -4.03
C GLU A 199 8.11 -24.16 -3.47
N LYS A 200 8.21 -23.60 -2.26
CA LYS A 200 9.50 -23.51 -1.57
C LYS A 200 10.02 -24.91 -1.31
N PRO A 201 11.27 -25.23 -1.69
CA PRO A 201 11.87 -26.52 -1.38
C PRO A 201 11.83 -26.82 0.13
N THR A 202 11.40 -28.03 0.48
CA THR A 202 11.35 -28.48 1.88
C THR A 202 12.72 -28.88 2.41
N THR A 203 13.64 -29.22 1.52
CA THR A 203 15.03 -29.59 1.82
C THR A 203 16.00 -28.80 0.95
N MET A 204 17.13 -28.46 1.53
CA MET A 204 18.23 -27.82 0.81
C MET A 204 19.20 -28.90 0.37
N SER A 205 19.23 -29.22 -0.94
CA SER A 205 20.11 -30.28 -1.50
C SER A 205 21.61 -29.97 -1.42
N TRP A 206 21.96 -28.73 -1.03
CA TRP A 206 23.33 -28.22 -0.94
C TRP A 206 23.77 -27.91 0.51
N ALA A 207 22.93 -28.15 1.52
CA ALA A 207 23.19 -27.93 2.94
C ALA A 207 23.14 -29.21 3.77
#